data_97740af1083d9ec6a448bf8c1a6859a9
#
_entry.id   97740af1083d9ec6a448bf8c1a6859a9
#
_cell.length_a   1.000
_cell.length_b   1.000
_cell.length_c   1.000
_cell.angle_alpha   90.00
_cell.angle_beta   90.00
_cell.angle_gamma   90.00
#
_symmetry.space_group_name_H-M   'P 1'
#
loop_
_entity.id
_entity.type
_entity.pdbx_description
1 polymer ?
#
loop_
_entity_poly.entity_id
_entity_poly.type
_entity_poly.pdbx_seq_one_letter_code
_entity_poly.pdbx_strand_id
1 'polypeptide(L)'
;EKTLRSHRRYWVLRRAQDIVFSLLALILLAPLALLISLAIVLDSPGDGAIFRQRRVGRDGKLFWLYKFRTMCPDAEEQLNELLSQNQMDGPVFKIKGDPRITRVGHFLRKTSLDELPQLLNVLRGDMSIVGPRPALPREVELYNDYQRQRLYVTPGLSCYWQIAPHRNEMSFDEWVALDLKYIQERSFWVDWKIIFLTVRAIFMKYGE
;
A
#
# COMPACT_ATOMS: atom_id res chain seq x y z
N GLU A 1 24.79 6.30 -5.24
CA GLU A 1 24.17 7.65 -5.42
C GLU A 1 24.04 8.07 -6.89
N LYS A 2 25.06 7.85 -7.75
CA LYS A 2 25.02 8.22 -9.18
C LYS A 2 23.91 7.53 -9.97
N THR A 3 23.58 6.29 -9.66
CA THR A 3 22.54 5.50 -10.37
C THR A 3 21.11 5.97 -10.08
N LEU A 4 20.88 6.63 -8.95
CA LEU A 4 19.55 7.08 -8.51
C LEU A 4 19.08 8.36 -9.21
N ARG A 5 19.99 9.18 -9.75
CA ARG A 5 19.68 10.47 -10.40
C ARG A 5 19.68 10.44 -11.94
N SER A 6 20.10 9.33 -12.56
CA SER A 6 20.53 9.32 -13.96
C SER A 6 19.41 9.41 -15.01
N HIS A 7 18.12 9.35 -14.65
CA HIS A 7 17.05 9.29 -15.66
C HIS A 7 15.93 10.31 -15.42
N ARG A 8 16.23 11.62 -15.57
CA ARG A 8 15.21 12.68 -15.48
C ARG A 8 13.98 12.37 -16.34
N ARG A 9 14.18 11.82 -17.54
CA ARG A 9 13.09 11.41 -18.45
C ARG A 9 12.19 10.35 -17.82
N TYR A 10 12.77 9.35 -17.17
CA TYR A 10 12.00 8.32 -16.46
C TYR A 10 11.10 8.92 -15.37
N TRP A 11 11.63 9.81 -14.54
CA TRP A 11 10.85 10.43 -13.46
C TRP A 11 9.71 11.29 -13.98
N VAL A 12 9.92 12.03 -15.08
CA VAL A 12 8.87 12.85 -15.71
C VAL A 12 7.78 11.96 -16.30
N LEU A 13 8.15 10.94 -17.06
CA LEU A 13 7.19 10.00 -17.67
C LEU A 13 6.40 9.24 -16.61
N ARG A 14 7.09 8.74 -15.57
CA ARG A 14 6.46 8.08 -14.45
C ARG A 14 5.45 8.99 -13.75
N ARG A 15 5.83 10.23 -13.46
CA ARG A 15 4.92 11.19 -12.82
C ARG A 15 3.72 11.52 -13.69
N ALA A 16 3.91 11.73 -14.99
CA ALA A 16 2.81 11.93 -15.93
C ALA A 16 1.85 10.72 -15.95
N GLN A 17 2.40 9.51 -16.01
CA GLN A 17 1.63 8.27 -15.91
C GLN A 17 0.84 8.18 -14.62
N ASP A 18 1.47 8.46 -13.46
CA ASP A 18 0.83 8.45 -12.15
C ASP A 18 -0.37 9.41 -12.10
N ILE A 19 -0.21 10.62 -12.62
CA ILE A 19 -1.28 11.63 -12.65
C ILE A 19 -2.43 11.18 -13.56
N VAL A 20 -2.13 10.76 -14.79
CA VAL A 20 -3.14 10.36 -15.76
C VAL A 20 -3.95 9.17 -15.24
N PHE A 21 -3.28 8.11 -14.80
CA PHE A 21 -3.98 6.92 -14.33
C PHE A 21 -4.75 7.14 -13.04
N SER A 22 -4.19 7.86 -12.06
CA SER A 22 -4.90 8.13 -10.83
C SER A 22 -6.12 9.02 -11.06
N LEU A 23 -6.02 10.03 -11.93
CA LEU A 23 -7.14 10.91 -12.25
C LEU A 23 -8.24 10.15 -12.97
N LEU A 24 -7.92 9.37 -14.01
CA LEU A 24 -8.90 8.56 -14.73
C LEU A 24 -9.56 7.53 -13.81
N ALA A 25 -8.78 6.84 -12.99
CA ALA A 25 -9.31 5.86 -12.05
C ALA A 25 -10.22 6.51 -10.99
N LEU A 26 -9.86 7.67 -10.45
CA LEU A 26 -10.71 8.40 -9.50
C LEU A 26 -12.04 8.82 -10.12
N ILE A 27 -12.04 9.30 -11.36
CA ILE A 27 -13.27 9.69 -12.07
C ILE A 27 -14.15 8.44 -12.34
N LEU A 28 -13.57 7.40 -12.93
CA LEU A 28 -14.31 6.19 -13.32
C LEU A 28 -14.84 5.40 -12.11
N LEU A 29 -14.09 5.37 -11.01
CA LEU A 29 -14.43 4.61 -9.81
C LEU A 29 -15.17 5.46 -8.75
N ALA A 30 -15.45 6.75 -9.01
CA ALA A 30 -16.17 7.60 -8.08
C ALA A 30 -17.55 7.05 -7.67
N PRO A 31 -18.40 6.54 -8.59
CA PRO A 31 -19.68 5.93 -8.18
C PRO A 31 -19.49 4.72 -7.26
N LEU A 32 -18.51 3.86 -7.58
CA LEU A 32 -18.18 2.71 -6.75
C LEU A 32 -17.67 3.14 -5.38
N ALA A 33 -16.83 4.17 -5.32
CA ALA A 33 -16.30 4.71 -4.06
C ALA A 33 -17.43 5.26 -3.15
N LEU A 34 -18.46 5.87 -3.72
CA LEU A 34 -19.64 6.32 -2.97
C LEU A 34 -20.42 5.13 -2.41
N LEU A 35 -20.67 4.09 -3.22
CA LEU A 35 -21.35 2.87 -2.77
C LEU A 35 -20.56 2.15 -1.65
N ILE A 36 -19.25 2.04 -1.80
CA ILE A 36 -18.38 1.48 -0.76
C ILE A 36 -18.45 2.31 0.52
N SER A 37 -18.41 3.64 0.42
CA SER A 37 -18.50 4.53 1.58
C SER A 37 -19.81 4.35 2.33
N LEU A 38 -20.93 4.24 1.61
CA LEU A 38 -22.23 3.97 2.18
C LEU A 38 -22.27 2.61 2.89
N ALA A 39 -21.77 1.56 2.22
CA ALA A 39 -21.72 0.22 2.80
C ALA A 39 -20.89 0.16 4.10
N ILE A 40 -19.75 0.85 4.17
CA ILE A 40 -18.91 0.93 5.37
C ILE A 40 -19.67 1.59 6.54
N VAL A 41 -20.32 2.72 6.28
CA VAL A 41 -21.05 3.47 7.33
C VAL A 41 -22.25 2.67 7.84
N LEU A 42 -22.92 1.90 6.97
CA LEU A 42 -24.04 1.05 7.37
C LEU A 42 -23.59 -0.21 8.14
N ASP A 43 -22.46 -0.82 7.76
CA ASP A 43 -21.91 -2.03 8.41
C ASP A 43 -21.30 -1.72 9.78
N SER A 44 -20.68 -0.56 9.93
CA SER A 44 -20.00 -0.14 11.16
C SER A 44 -20.20 1.36 11.39
N PRO A 45 -21.34 1.77 11.99
CA PRO A 45 -21.61 3.17 12.31
C PRO A 45 -20.65 3.70 13.39
N GLY A 46 -20.53 5.03 13.49
CA GLY A 46 -19.71 5.71 14.51
C GLY A 46 -18.56 6.51 13.93
N ASP A 47 -17.92 6.02 12.86
CA ASP A 47 -16.82 6.71 12.19
C ASP A 47 -17.09 6.88 10.69
N GLY A 48 -16.33 7.78 10.03
CA GLY A 48 -16.40 7.98 8.58
C GLY A 48 -15.92 6.76 7.78
N ALA A 49 -16.18 6.78 6.48
CA ALA A 49 -15.78 5.71 5.57
C ALA A 49 -14.26 5.69 5.27
N ILE A 50 -13.57 6.79 5.50
CA ILE A 50 -12.14 6.96 5.18
C ILE A 50 -11.29 6.89 6.45
N PHE A 51 -10.40 5.92 6.47
CA PHE A 51 -9.33 5.81 7.45
C PHE A 51 -8.08 6.56 6.98
N ARG A 52 -7.41 7.24 7.89
CA ARG A 52 -6.18 7.98 7.65
C ARG A 52 -5.09 7.52 8.60
N GLN A 53 -3.89 7.26 8.07
CA GLN A 53 -2.75 6.83 8.88
C GLN A 53 -1.47 7.51 8.42
N ARG A 54 -0.64 7.92 9.37
CA ARG A 54 0.68 8.47 9.08
C ARG A 54 1.57 7.37 8.52
N ARG A 55 2.24 7.67 7.42
CA ARG A 55 3.20 6.80 6.76
C ARG A 55 4.48 7.56 6.43
N VAL A 56 5.56 6.81 6.27
CA VAL A 56 6.85 7.34 5.86
C VAL A 56 6.98 7.18 4.36
N GLY A 57 7.20 8.30 3.69
CA GLY A 57 7.43 8.39 2.25
C GLY A 57 8.91 8.52 1.92
N ARG A 58 9.18 9.02 0.72
CA ARG A 58 10.52 9.24 0.22
C ARG A 58 11.32 10.17 1.13
N ASP A 59 12.59 9.83 1.33
CA ASP A 59 13.55 10.59 2.15
C ASP A 59 13.07 10.80 3.59
N GLY A 60 12.22 9.89 4.11
CA GLY A 60 11.71 9.94 5.48
C GLY A 60 10.55 10.92 5.71
N LYS A 61 10.02 11.57 4.68
CA LYS A 61 8.92 12.54 4.79
C LYS A 61 7.63 11.86 5.20
N LEU A 62 6.97 12.38 6.23
CA LEU A 62 5.69 11.87 6.68
C LEU A 62 4.54 12.41 5.82
N PHE A 63 3.61 11.51 5.47
CA PHE A 63 2.38 11.88 4.78
C PHE A 63 1.17 11.14 5.36
N TRP A 64 -0.06 11.60 5.04
CA TRP A 64 -1.30 10.93 5.39
C TRP A 64 -1.71 9.99 4.26
N LEU A 65 -1.66 8.69 4.53
CA LEU A 65 -2.19 7.66 3.66
C LEU A 65 -3.69 7.51 3.87
N TYR A 66 -4.45 7.43 2.79
CA TYR A 66 -5.89 7.26 2.79
C TYR A 66 -6.28 5.84 2.40
N LYS A 67 -7.19 5.24 3.16
CA LYS A 67 -7.81 3.96 2.84
C LYS A 67 -9.30 4.00 3.16
N PHE A 68 -10.07 3.10 2.58
CA PHE A 68 -11.39 2.81 3.16
C PHE A 68 -11.22 2.13 4.51
N ARG A 69 -12.08 2.46 5.44
CA ARG A 69 -12.11 1.85 6.76
C ARG A 69 -12.60 0.41 6.64
N THR A 70 -11.79 -0.52 7.12
CA THR A 70 -12.06 -1.97 7.08
C THR A 70 -12.11 -2.59 8.47
N MET A 71 -11.90 -1.79 9.51
CA MET A 71 -11.89 -2.22 10.90
C MET A 71 -12.94 -1.43 11.71
N CYS A 72 -13.33 -1.99 12.87
CA CYS A 72 -14.19 -1.32 13.84
C CYS A 72 -13.56 -0.02 14.35
N PRO A 73 -14.35 0.92 14.91
CA PRO A 73 -13.85 2.21 15.37
C PRO A 73 -12.76 2.12 16.46
N ASP A 74 -12.87 1.14 17.36
CA ASP A 74 -11.98 0.87 18.50
C ASP A 74 -10.78 -0.04 18.16
N ALA A 75 -10.52 -0.28 16.88
CA ALA A 75 -9.48 -1.22 16.42
C ALA A 75 -8.06 -0.88 16.90
N GLU A 76 -7.73 0.39 17.06
CA GLU A 76 -6.41 0.82 17.56
C GLU A 76 -6.25 0.51 19.06
N GLU A 77 -7.32 0.64 19.86
CA GLU A 77 -7.32 0.31 21.29
C GLU A 77 -7.12 -1.19 21.50
N GLN A 78 -7.77 -2.01 20.67
CA GLN A 78 -7.63 -3.48 20.69
C GLN A 78 -6.26 -3.97 20.21
N LEU A 79 -5.47 -3.13 19.53
CA LEU A 79 -4.18 -3.56 18.96
C LEU A 79 -3.23 -4.09 20.03
N ASN A 80 -3.14 -3.44 21.19
CA ASN A 80 -2.20 -3.82 22.24
C ASN A 80 -2.47 -5.23 22.78
N GLU A 81 -3.73 -5.63 22.89
CA GLU A 81 -4.14 -6.96 23.32
C GLU A 81 -3.80 -8.05 22.30
N LEU A 82 -3.72 -7.67 21.03
CA LEU A 82 -3.47 -8.58 19.92
C LEU A 82 -1.99 -8.69 19.53
N LEU A 83 -1.10 -7.86 20.09
CA LEU A 83 0.34 -7.85 19.74
C LEU A 83 1.00 -9.21 19.94
N SER A 84 0.61 -9.97 20.97
CA SER A 84 1.13 -11.32 21.26
C SER A 84 0.76 -12.36 20.20
N GLN A 85 -0.24 -12.09 19.36
CA GLN A 85 -0.74 -12.98 18.31
C GLN A 85 -0.13 -12.65 16.94
N ASN A 86 0.88 -11.76 16.88
CA ASN A 86 1.53 -11.41 15.63
C ASN A 86 2.14 -12.65 14.94
N GLN A 87 1.84 -12.82 13.66
CA GLN A 87 2.31 -13.94 12.84
C GLN A 87 3.43 -13.55 11.86
N MET A 88 3.81 -12.26 11.84
CA MET A 88 4.92 -11.77 11.03
C MET A 88 6.17 -11.63 11.89
N ASP A 89 7.31 -11.93 11.29
CA ASP A 89 8.61 -11.53 11.78
C ASP A 89 8.88 -10.03 11.50
N GLY A 90 9.84 -9.45 12.19
CA GLY A 90 10.21 -8.05 12.03
C GLY A 90 9.17 -7.04 12.54
N PRO A 91 9.21 -5.80 12.07
CA PRO A 91 8.42 -4.69 12.63
C PRO A 91 6.97 -4.65 12.16
N VAL A 92 6.56 -5.53 11.25
CA VAL A 92 5.22 -5.54 10.66
C VAL A 92 4.28 -6.39 11.50
N PHE A 93 3.06 -5.89 11.73
CA PHE A 93 2.02 -6.60 12.45
C PHE A 93 1.01 -7.22 11.48
N LYS A 94 0.72 -8.52 11.65
CA LYS A 94 -0.27 -9.26 10.88
C LYS A 94 -0.83 -10.44 11.68
N ILE A 95 -2.16 -10.57 11.68
CA ILE A 95 -2.88 -11.71 12.25
C ILE A 95 -3.81 -12.28 11.18
N LYS A 96 -3.83 -13.61 11.07
CA LYS A 96 -4.82 -14.32 10.25
C LYS A 96 -6.16 -14.31 10.97
N GLY A 97 -7.23 -13.83 10.28
CA GLY A 97 -8.55 -13.76 10.91
C GLY A 97 -8.65 -12.66 11.97
N ASP A 98 -8.04 -11.49 11.74
CA ASP A 98 -8.06 -10.33 12.65
C ASP A 98 -9.50 -9.97 13.05
N PRO A 99 -9.89 -10.07 14.34
CA PRO A 99 -11.27 -9.89 14.80
C PRO A 99 -11.78 -8.46 14.63
N ARG A 100 -10.89 -7.51 14.45
CA ARG A 100 -11.22 -6.09 14.27
C ARG A 100 -11.80 -5.77 12.88
N ILE A 101 -11.67 -6.70 11.92
CA ILE A 101 -12.10 -6.48 10.54
C ILE A 101 -13.62 -6.64 10.45
N THR A 102 -14.31 -5.64 9.91
CA THR A 102 -15.77 -5.67 9.70
C THR A 102 -16.15 -6.61 8.54
N ARG A 103 -17.44 -6.94 8.37
CA ARG A 103 -17.92 -7.79 7.27
C ARG A 103 -17.60 -7.19 5.90
N VAL A 104 -17.94 -5.91 5.72
CA VAL A 104 -17.60 -5.14 4.51
C VAL A 104 -16.07 -5.03 4.39
N GLY A 105 -15.35 -4.84 5.49
CA GLY A 105 -13.89 -4.79 5.55
C GLY A 105 -13.22 -6.05 4.99
N HIS A 106 -13.73 -7.24 5.31
CA HIS A 106 -13.21 -8.50 4.74
C HIS A 106 -13.33 -8.53 3.21
N PHE A 107 -14.50 -8.14 2.67
CA PHE A 107 -14.68 -8.06 1.23
C PHE A 107 -13.74 -7.05 0.56
N LEU A 108 -13.60 -5.86 1.16
CA LEU A 108 -12.72 -4.81 0.62
C LEU A 108 -11.25 -5.24 0.60
N ARG A 109 -10.76 -5.89 1.66
CA ARG A 109 -9.38 -6.41 1.72
C ARG A 109 -9.14 -7.53 0.72
N LYS A 110 -10.09 -8.45 0.59
CA LYS A 110 -10.02 -9.55 -0.38
C LYS A 110 -9.94 -9.05 -1.82
N THR A 111 -10.61 -7.94 -2.12
CA THR A 111 -10.65 -7.31 -3.45
C THR A 111 -9.64 -6.18 -3.64
N SER A 112 -8.87 -5.84 -2.57
CA SER A 112 -7.98 -4.67 -2.52
C SER A 112 -8.69 -3.33 -2.82
N LEU A 113 -10.01 -3.28 -2.74
CA LEU A 113 -10.79 -2.05 -2.95
C LEU A 113 -10.60 -1.05 -1.79
N ASP A 114 -10.17 -1.50 -0.63
CA ASP A 114 -9.82 -0.62 0.49
C ASP A 114 -8.69 0.36 0.16
N GLU A 115 -7.89 0.07 -0.84
CA GLU A 115 -6.76 0.91 -1.25
C GLU A 115 -7.11 1.98 -2.29
N LEU A 116 -8.34 2.00 -2.85
CA LEU A 116 -8.75 2.99 -3.84
C LEU A 116 -8.50 4.46 -3.42
N PRO A 117 -8.73 4.88 -2.16
CA PRO A 117 -8.45 6.25 -1.75
C PRO A 117 -6.97 6.65 -1.84
N GLN A 118 -6.03 5.69 -1.88
CA GLN A 118 -4.60 5.97 -2.07
C GLN A 118 -4.30 6.57 -3.46
N LEU A 119 -5.19 6.44 -4.43
CA LEU A 119 -5.06 7.17 -5.71
C LEU A 119 -4.99 8.69 -5.50
N LEU A 120 -5.58 9.23 -4.43
CA LEU A 120 -5.39 10.64 -4.04
C LEU A 120 -3.96 10.92 -3.59
N ASN A 121 -3.31 9.98 -2.90
CA ASN A 121 -1.90 10.10 -2.53
C ASN A 121 -1.00 10.06 -3.77
N VAL A 122 -1.34 9.21 -4.75
CA VAL A 122 -0.61 9.16 -6.04
C VAL A 122 -0.77 10.48 -6.78
N LEU A 123 -2.00 11.01 -6.87
CA LEU A 123 -2.27 12.27 -7.55
C LEU A 123 -1.54 13.46 -6.89
N ARG A 124 -1.42 13.47 -5.55
CA ARG A 124 -0.66 14.48 -4.79
C ARG A 124 0.85 14.33 -4.95
N GLY A 125 1.36 13.14 -5.23
CA GLY A 125 2.78 12.83 -5.34
C GLY A 125 3.42 12.28 -4.07
N ASP A 126 2.63 12.02 -3.03
CA ASP A 126 3.07 11.32 -1.83
C ASP A 126 3.45 9.87 -2.15
N MET A 127 2.73 9.29 -3.12
CA MET A 127 2.92 7.94 -3.63
C MET A 127 3.02 7.91 -5.15
N SER A 128 3.38 6.75 -5.69
CA SER A 128 3.32 6.38 -7.10
C SER A 128 2.46 5.12 -7.25
N ILE A 129 2.08 4.77 -8.47
CA ILE A 129 1.39 3.49 -8.73
C ILE A 129 2.32 2.32 -8.40
N VAL A 130 3.60 2.40 -8.75
CA VAL A 130 4.58 1.35 -8.47
C VAL A 130 5.65 1.88 -7.51
N GLY A 131 5.98 1.09 -6.48
CA GLY A 131 7.01 1.44 -5.52
C GLY A 131 6.91 0.62 -4.23
N PRO A 132 7.91 0.69 -3.34
CA PRO A 132 7.88 0.03 -2.05
C PRO A 132 6.64 0.41 -1.24
N ARG A 133 6.12 -0.53 -0.46
CA ARG A 133 5.00 -0.25 0.47
C ARG A 133 5.39 0.86 1.46
N PRO A 134 4.56 1.90 1.64
CA PRO A 134 4.84 2.94 2.62
C PRO A 134 4.80 2.38 4.05
N ALA A 135 5.92 2.52 4.77
CA ALA A 135 6.09 2.00 6.11
C ALA A 135 5.39 2.88 7.16
N LEU A 136 5.07 2.29 8.32
CA LEU A 136 4.68 3.04 9.52
C LEU A 136 5.91 3.72 10.15
N PRO A 137 5.75 4.88 10.82
CA PRO A 137 6.86 5.51 11.55
C PRO A 137 7.54 4.54 12.53
N ARG A 138 6.75 3.80 13.33
CA ARG A 138 7.25 2.79 14.27
C ARG A 138 8.01 1.64 13.61
N GLU A 139 7.65 1.26 12.37
CA GLU A 139 8.40 0.26 11.60
C GLU A 139 9.79 0.80 11.22
N VAL A 140 9.85 2.06 10.76
CA VAL A 140 11.10 2.71 10.32
C VAL A 140 12.08 2.94 11.47
N GLU A 141 11.60 3.16 12.68
CA GLU A 141 12.43 3.28 13.88
C GLU A 141 13.25 2.00 14.12
N LEU A 142 12.70 0.85 13.78
CA LEU A 142 13.34 -0.46 13.92
C LEU A 142 14.19 -0.89 12.72
N TYR A 143 14.18 -0.11 11.61
CA TYR A 143 14.93 -0.46 10.40
C TYR A 143 16.44 -0.32 10.59
N ASN A 144 17.18 -1.33 10.14
CA ASN A 144 18.61 -1.23 9.93
C ASN A 144 18.93 -0.46 8.64
N ASP A 145 20.21 -0.19 8.36
CA ASP A 145 20.65 0.60 7.21
C ASP A 145 20.27 -0.06 5.86
N TYR A 146 20.25 -1.38 5.79
CA TYR A 146 19.83 -2.12 4.61
C TYR A 146 18.34 -1.89 4.31
N GLN A 147 17.50 -2.01 5.32
CA GLN A 147 16.06 -1.83 5.22
C GLN A 147 15.67 -0.37 4.95
N ARG A 148 16.44 0.61 5.47
CA ARG A 148 16.23 2.05 5.24
C ARG A 148 16.36 2.45 3.77
N GLN A 149 17.07 1.71 2.95
CA GLN A 149 17.20 2.00 1.52
C GLN A 149 15.87 2.03 0.77
N ARG A 150 14.82 1.36 1.31
CA ARG A 150 13.45 1.42 0.76
C ARG A 150 12.91 2.86 0.72
N LEU A 151 13.40 3.74 1.59
CA LEU A 151 12.96 5.12 1.69
C LEU A 151 13.60 6.06 0.65
N TYR A 152 14.53 5.58 -0.16
CA TYR A 152 15.18 6.42 -1.18
C TYR A 152 14.30 6.73 -2.40
N VAL A 153 13.16 6.06 -2.52
CA VAL A 153 12.21 6.27 -3.61
C VAL A 153 10.81 6.55 -3.09
N THR A 154 9.98 7.15 -3.93
CA THR A 154 8.57 7.34 -3.64
C THR A 154 7.89 5.98 -3.45
N PRO A 155 7.16 5.75 -2.34
CA PRO A 155 6.42 4.52 -2.11
C PRO A 155 5.30 4.34 -3.14
N GLY A 156 4.80 3.12 -3.28
CA GLY A 156 3.79 2.79 -4.29
C GLY A 156 2.60 2.01 -3.78
N LEU A 157 1.59 1.91 -4.66
CA LEU A 157 0.42 1.05 -4.48
C LEU A 157 0.78 -0.42 -4.71
N SER A 158 1.71 -0.70 -5.61
CA SER A 158 2.15 -2.04 -5.95
C SER A 158 3.66 -2.14 -6.08
N CYS A 159 4.18 -3.34 -5.82
CA CYS A 159 5.60 -3.68 -5.93
C CYS A 159 5.77 -5.18 -6.22
N TYR A 160 7.02 -5.65 -6.43
CA TYR A 160 7.32 -7.05 -6.72
C TYR A 160 6.76 -8.05 -5.71
N TRP A 161 6.86 -7.81 -4.41
CA TRP A 161 6.36 -8.75 -3.41
C TRP A 161 4.82 -8.84 -3.41
N GLN A 162 4.11 -7.75 -3.75
CA GLN A 162 2.64 -7.75 -3.80
C GLN A 162 2.07 -8.60 -4.94
N ILE A 163 2.84 -8.76 -6.01
CA ILE A 163 2.47 -9.59 -7.17
C ILE A 163 3.06 -11.00 -7.11
N ALA A 164 3.89 -11.28 -6.11
CA ALA A 164 4.52 -12.58 -5.95
C ALA A 164 3.48 -13.63 -5.48
N PRO A 165 3.56 -14.87 -6.00
CA PRO A 165 2.84 -15.98 -5.41
C PRO A 165 3.31 -16.19 -3.96
N HIS A 166 2.42 -16.66 -3.09
CA HIS A 166 2.72 -16.89 -1.65
C HIS A 166 3.18 -15.66 -0.86
N ARG A 167 2.77 -14.45 -1.30
CA ARG A 167 3.14 -13.17 -0.63
C ARG A 167 2.84 -13.14 0.86
N ASN A 168 1.89 -13.96 1.31
CA ASN A 168 1.47 -14.03 2.72
C ASN A 168 2.39 -14.87 3.59
N GLU A 169 3.27 -15.68 2.99
CA GLU A 169 4.23 -16.57 3.65
C GLU A 169 5.65 -15.99 3.67
N MET A 170 5.85 -14.86 2.97
CA MET A 170 7.16 -14.19 2.89
C MET A 170 7.56 -13.56 4.21
N SER A 171 8.82 -13.71 4.57
CA SER A 171 9.47 -12.98 5.65
C SER A 171 9.58 -11.49 5.35
N PHE A 172 9.79 -10.69 6.39
CA PHE A 172 10.01 -9.26 6.21
C PHE A 172 11.28 -8.95 5.38
N ASP A 173 12.35 -9.73 5.58
CA ASP A 173 13.60 -9.55 4.83
C ASP A 173 13.44 -9.90 3.33
N GLU A 174 12.62 -10.89 2.99
CA GLU A 174 12.26 -11.18 1.60
C GLU A 174 11.48 -10.03 0.96
N TRP A 175 10.55 -9.39 1.70
CA TRP A 175 9.87 -8.19 1.22
C TRP A 175 10.86 -7.06 0.93
N VAL A 176 11.79 -6.82 1.87
CA VAL A 176 12.82 -5.79 1.70
C VAL A 176 13.69 -6.09 0.48
N ALA A 177 14.13 -7.35 0.30
CA ALA A 177 14.94 -7.74 -0.84
C ALA A 177 14.23 -7.47 -2.17
N LEU A 178 12.93 -7.78 -2.27
CA LEU A 178 12.12 -7.49 -3.47
C LEU A 178 11.91 -5.99 -3.70
N ASP A 179 11.73 -5.21 -2.64
CA ASP A 179 11.64 -3.75 -2.76
C ASP A 179 12.97 -3.14 -3.24
N LEU A 180 14.10 -3.61 -2.72
CA LEU A 180 15.43 -3.15 -3.16
C LEU A 180 15.74 -3.60 -4.59
N LYS A 181 15.34 -4.81 -4.97
CA LYS A 181 15.41 -5.27 -6.35
C LYS A 181 14.66 -4.33 -7.28
N TYR A 182 13.42 -3.95 -6.94
CA TYR A 182 12.66 -2.97 -7.71
C TYR A 182 13.42 -1.64 -7.82
N ILE A 183 13.97 -1.13 -6.71
CA ILE A 183 14.73 0.12 -6.69
C ILE A 183 15.93 0.09 -7.65
N GLN A 184 16.58 -1.07 -7.80
CA GLN A 184 17.71 -1.25 -8.70
C GLN A 184 17.30 -1.37 -10.18
N GLU A 185 16.23 -2.15 -10.45
CA GLU A 185 15.80 -2.49 -11.81
C GLU A 185 14.77 -1.50 -12.38
N ARG A 186 14.26 -0.55 -11.58
CA ARG A 186 13.16 0.33 -11.97
C ARG A 186 13.40 1.02 -13.32
N SER A 187 12.41 0.92 -14.15
CA SER A 187 12.34 1.56 -15.46
C SER A 187 10.87 1.66 -15.88
N PHE A 188 10.60 2.44 -16.93
CA PHE A 188 9.25 2.56 -17.46
C PHE A 188 8.63 1.19 -17.79
N TRP A 189 9.39 0.28 -18.35
CA TRP A 189 8.91 -1.07 -18.71
C TRP A 189 8.70 -1.98 -17.49
N VAL A 190 9.55 -1.85 -16.48
CA VAL A 190 9.38 -2.57 -15.21
C VAL A 190 8.12 -2.10 -14.50
N ASP A 191 7.86 -0.79 -14.46
CA ASP A 191 6.63 -0.26 -13.85
C ASP A 191 5.39 -0.80 -14.58
N TRP A 192 5.35 -0.78 -15.91
CA TRP A 192 4.25 -1.35 -16.69
C TRP A 192 4.07 -2.85 -16.47
N LYS A 193 5.16 -3.60 -16.39
CA LYS A 193 5.12 -5.03 -16.08
C LYS A 193 4.46 -5.27 -14.72
N ILE A 194 4.83 -4.50 -13.69
CA ILE A 194 4.26 -4.62 -12.34
C ILE A 194 2.79 -4.23 -12.36
N ILE A 195 2.40 -3.15 -13.03
CA ILE A 195 1.00 -2.73 -13.18
C ILE A 195 0.17 -3.85 -13.80
N PHE A 196 0.61 -4.43 -14.92
CA PHE A 196 -0.09 -5.52 -15.59
C PHE A 196 -0.24 -6.76 -14.69
N LEU A 197 0.86 -7.14 -14.00
CA LEU A 197 0.83 -8.29 -13.10
C LEU A 197 -0.03 -8.03 -11.86
N THR A 198 -0.12 -6.78 -11.37
CA THR A 198 -1.01 -6.39 -10.27
C THR A 198 -2.47 -6.56 -10.68
N VAL A 199 -2.86 -6.05 -11.85
CA VAL A 199 -4.22 -6.24 -12.37
C VAL A 199 -4.53 -7.73 -12.49
N ARG A 200 -3.62 -8.51 -13.07
CA ARG A 200 -3.79 -9.97 -13.16
C ARG A 200 -3.93 -10.62 -11.77
N ALA A 201 -3.11 -10.25 -10.79
CA ALA A 201 -3.15 -10.81 -9.43
C ALA A 201 -4.49 -10.53 -8.73
N ILE A 202 -5.07 -9.34 -8.91
CA ILE A 202 -6.40 -9.00 -8.39
C ILE A 202 -7.47 -9.93 -8.97
N PHE A 203 -7.45 -10.17 -10.30
CA PHE A 203 -8.43 -11.06 -10.95
C PHE A 203 -8.22 -12.54 -10.63
N MET A 204 -6.99 -12.98 -10.41
CA MET A 204 -6.66 -14.38 -10.09
C MET A 204 -6.75 -14.72 -8.58
N LYS A 205 -7.20 -13.76 -7.74
CA LYS A 205 -7.37 -13.95 -6.28
C LYS A 205 -6.10 -14.40 -5.54
N TYR A 206 -4.92 -13.94 -5.94
CA TYR A 206 -3.69 -14.18 -5.17
C TYR A 206 -3.65 -13.41 -3.83
N GLY A 207 -4.78 -12.92 -3.33
CA GLY A 207 -4.90 -12.05 -2.17
C GLY A 207 -5.24 -12.73 -0.85
N GLU A 208 -5.36 -14.05 -0.80
CA GLU A 208 -5.60 -14.83 0.44
C GLU A 208 -4.40 -15.68 0.83
#